data_62fca39c17173b95ad5662eb92b65b4f
#
_entry.id   62fca39c17173b95ad5662eb92b65b4f
#
_cell.length_a   1.000
_cell.length_b   1.000
_cell.length_c   1.000
_cell.angle_alpha   90.00
_cell.angle_beta   90.00
_cell.angle_gamma   90.00
#
_symmetry.space_group_name_H-M   'P 1'
#
loop_
_entity.id
_entity.type
_entity.pdbx_description
1 polymer ?
#
loop_
_entity_poly.entity_id
_entity_poly.type
_entity_poly.pdbx_seq_one_letter_code
_entity_poly.pdbx_strand_id
1 'polypeptide(L)'
;MLQPMMNSGFDRESTLELLKFSDDLPSLPDRFVRIQQVIQDPESGADDLARIIRSDQATTAMILKFANSPAYNPTHTPIGELSKAIARIGSRETAHIATTMSLMYGMILPTGMANIRSFWAHAFGVATVCEHLARLVHPAEQQCHERAFMTGLLHDIGRAAFGMRVDFSYFERESGHMHGEPLIRFEEAYYGVNHAEAGMQLLRLWLFPDDIFTAVGEHHNPDCPHFLARICYQANAFCNDHVPEHTGIEALPATIAQALADHPVDLSTLTA
;
A
#
# COMPACT_ATOMS: atom_id res chain seq x y z
N MET A 1 21.99 7.82 -24.96
CA MET A 1 21.69 6.86 -26.04
C MET A 1 21.42 5.53 -25.36
N LEU A 2 20.16 5.23 -25.03
CA LEU A 2 19.76 3.92 -24.57
C LEU A 2 19.80 2.99 -25.78
N GLN A 3 20.70 2.00 -25.77
CA GLN A 3 20.67 0.91 -26.74
C GLN A 3 19.30 0.22 -26.68
N PRO A 4 18.73 -0.25 -27.81
CA PRO A 4 17.53 -1.05 -27.80
C PRO A 4 17.82 -2.30 -26.98
N MET A 5 17.25 -2.37 -25.78
CA MET A 5 17.36 -3.53 -24.93
C MET A 5 16.65 -4.71 -25.60
N MET A 6 17.41 -5.76 -25.68
CA MET A 6 17.14 -7.09 -26.21
C MET A 6 15.70 -7.52 -25.95
N ASN A 7 15.12 -8.18 -26.96
CA ASN A 7 13.89 -8.97 -26.90
C ASN A 7 13.76 -9.66 -25.53
N SER A 8 13.09 -9.01 -24.58
CA SER A 8 12.57 -9.67 -23.41
C SER A 8 11.54 -10.65 -23.93
N GLY A 9 11.55 -11.89 -23.54
CA GLY A 9 10.57 -12.87 -24.00
C GLY A 9 9.14 -12.57 -23.51
N PHE A 10 8.86 -11.36 -23.04
CA PHE A 10 7.58 -10.88 -22.55
C PHE A 10 6.95 -9.91 -23.55
N ASP A 11 5.71 -10.14 -23.89
CA ASP A 11 4.83 -9.21 -24.57
C ASP A 11 3.57 -9.00 -23.71
N ARG A 12 2.72 -8.08 -24.12
CA ARG A 12 1.48 -7.75 -23.39
C ARG A 12 0.59 -8.96 -23.15
N GLU A 13 0.42 -9.80 -24.16
CA GLU A 13 -0.49 -10.97 -24.09
C GLU A 13 0.06 -12.00 -23.10
N SER A 14 1.32 -12.40 -23.26
CA SER A 14 1.97 -13.36 -22.35
C SER A 14 2.07 -12.84 -20.91
N THR A 15 2.37 -11.55 -20.71
CA THR A 15 2.40 -10.97 -19.38
C THR A 15 1.02 -11.00 -18.72
N LEU A 16 -0.03 -10.58 -19.43
CA LEU A 16 -1.40 -10.62 -18.90
C LEU A 16 -1.89 -12.05 -18.67
N GLU A 17 -1.47 -13.00 -19.50
CA GLU A 17 -1.75 -14.42 -19.25
C GLU A 17 -1.09 -14.91 -17.98
N LEU A 18 0.20 -14.64 -17.77
CA LEU A 18 0.89 -15.00 -16.54
C LEU A 18 0.23 -14.38 -15.29
N LEU A 19 -0.34 -13.19 -15.42
CA LEU A 19 -1.09 -12.54 -14.34
C LEU A 19 -2.50 -13.14 -14.13
N LYS A 20 -3.11 -13.72 -15.16
CA LYS A 20 -4.47 -14.29 -15.11
C LYS A 20 -4.48 -15.79 -14.79
N PHE A 21 -3.53 -16.53 -15.37
CA PHE A 21 -3.50 -17.98 -15.29
C PHE A 21 -2.63 -18.45 -14.14
N SER A 22 -3.22 -18.60 -12.97
CA SER A 22 -2.71 -19.60 -12.07
C SER A 22 -3.76 -20.02 -11.06
N ASP A 23 -3.94 -21.33 -10.95
CA ASP A 23 -4.48 -21.98 -9.77
C ASP A 23 -3.68 -21.62 -8.50
N ASP A 24 -2.57 -20.89 -8.69
CA ASP A 24 -1.63 -20.38 -7.67
C ASP A 24 -1.50 -18.85 -7.64
N LEU A 25 -2.47 -18.06 -8.12
CA LEU A 25 -2.50 -16.64 -7.73
C LEU A 25 -2.42 -16.60 -6.20
N PRO A 26 -1.49 -15.84 -5.61
CA PRO A 26 -1.48 -15.72 -4.17
C PRO A 26 -2.87 -15.24 -3.76
N SER A 27 -3.62 -16.12 -3.09
CA SER A 27 -4.86 -15.71 -2.45
C SER A 27 -4.52 -14.60 -1.47
N LEU A 28 -5.42 -13.66 -1.31
CA LEU A 28 -5.28 -12.70 -0.21
C LEU A 28 -5.03 -13.49 1.08
N PRO A 29 -4.06 -13.09 1.90
CA PRO A 29 -3.81 -13.80 3.15
C PRO A 29 -5.09 -13.88 3.98
N ASP A 30 -5.45 -15.05 4.52
CA ASP A 30 -6.66 -15.25 5.33
C ASP A 30 -6.81 -14.20 6.42
N ARG A 31 -5.68 -13.76 6.99
CA ARG A 31 -5.65 -12.74 8.01
C ARG A 31 -6.10 -11.38 7.47
N PHE A 32 -5.66 -11.01 6.26
CA PHE A 32 -6.14 -9.80 5.59
C PHE A 32 -7.67 -9.83 5.46
N VAL A 33 -8.23 -10.92 4.94
CA VAL A 33 -9.68 -11.06 4.76
C VAL A 33 -10.42 -10.92 6.10
N ARG A 34 -9.93 -11.56 7.16
CA ARG A 34 -10.54 -11.49 8.49
C ARG A 34 -10.46 -10.09 9.11
N ILE A 35 -9.36 -9.36 8.91
CA ILE A 35 -9.23 -7.97 9.37
C ILE A 35 -10.25 -7.09 8.62
N GLN A 36 -10.37 -7.25 7.30
CA GLN A 36 -11.34 -6.49 6.51
C GLN A 36 -12.79 -6.78 6.95
N GLN A 37 -13.13 -8.01 7.29
CA GLN A 37 -14.44 -8.36 7.84
C GLN A 37 -14.73 -7.62 9.16
N VAL A 38 -13.75 -7.55 10.08
CA VAL A 38 -13.88 -6.81 11.34
C VAL A 38 -14.04 -5.31 11.10
N ILE A 39 -13.30 -4.73 10.14
CA ILE A 39 -13.41 -3.30 9.81
C ILE A 39 -14.81 -2.96 9.24
N GLN A 40 -15.37 -3.84 8.43
CA GLN A 40 -16.66 -3.63 7.74
C GLN A 40 -17.88 -3.97 8.60
N ASP A 41 -17.71 -4.68 9.70
CA ASP A 41 -18.80 -5.08 10.58
C ASP A 41 -19.02 -4.02 11.68
N PRO A 42 -20.18 -3.31 11.69
CA PRO A 42 -20.47 -2.29 12.70
C PRO A 42 -20.57 -2.84 14.14
N GLU A 43 -20.83 -4.14 14.29
CA GLU A 43 -20.93 -4.80 15.60
C GLU A 43 -19.58 -5.27 16.12
N SER A 44 -18.55 -5.31 15.27
CA SER A 44 -17.19 -5.69 15.63
C SER A 44 -16.45 -4.57 16.35
N GLY A 45 -15.61 -4.95 17.31
CA GLY A 45 -14.87 -4.00 18.16
C GLY A 45 -13.37 -4.28 18.27
N ALA A 46 -12.72 -3.52 19.15
CA ALA A 46 -11.30 -3.65 19.44
C ALA A 46 -10.90 -5.08 19.90
N ASP A 47 -11.80 -5.79 20.59
CA ASP A 47 -11.54 -7.15 21.07
C ASP A 47 -11.52 -8.18 19.94
N ASP A 48 -12.34 -8.00 18.90
CA ASP A 48 -12.35 -8.86 17.72
C ASP A 48 -11.06 -8.69 16.92
N LEU A 49 -10.65 -7.44 16.72
CA LEU A 49 -9.35 -7.11 16.10
C LEU A 49 -8.18 -7.67 16.92
N ALA A 50 -8.21 -7.50 18.24
CA ALA A 50 -7.18 -8.03 19.14
C ALA A 50 -7.07 -9.56 19.06
N ARG A 51 -8.20 -10.27 18.91
CA ARG A 51 -8.23 -11.73 18.75
C ARG A 51 -7.51 -12.18 17.48
N ILE A 52 -7.72 -11.48 16.36
CA ILE A 52 -7.02 -11.76 15.11
C ILE A 52 -5.52 -11.48 15.24
N ILE A 53 -5.15 -10.32 15.80
CA ILE A 53 -3.75 -9.90 15.95
C ILE A 53 -2.97 -10.86 16.86
N ARG A 54 -3.56 -11.31 17.99
CA ARG A 54 -2.91 -12.25 18.93
C ARG A 54 -2.51 -13.58 18.31
N SER A 55 -3.17 -14.00 17.24
CA SER A 55 -2.82 -15.23 16.53
C SER A 55 -1.51 -15.13 15.73
N ASP A 56 -0.93 -13.92 15.62
CA ASP A 56 0.29 -13.65 14.87
C ASP A 56 1.32 -12.87 15.69
N GLN A 57 2.43 -13.53 15.99
CA GLN A 57 3.51 -12.95 16.77
C GLN A 57 4.15 -11.73 16.08
N ALA A 58 4.33 -11.80 14.76
CA ALA A 58 4.97 -10.72 13.99
C ALA A 58 4.10 -9.45 13.98
N THR A 59 2.80 -9.59 13.72
CA THR A 59 1.86 -8.47 13.78
C THR A 59 1.74 -7.92 15.21
N THR A 60 1.65 -8.79 16.22
CA THR A 60 1.62 -8.36 17.63
C THR A 60 2.87 -7.55 18.01
N ALA A 61 4.06 -8.04 17.64
CA ALA A 61 5.31 -7.34 17.90
C ALA A 61 5.35 -5.97 17.20
N MET A 62 4.85 -5.89 15.98
CA MET A 62 4.81 -4.65 15.22
C MET A 62 3.84 -3.64 15.86
N ILE A 63 2.63 -4.05 16.26
CA ILE A 63 1.68 -3.18 16.98
C ILE A 63 2.29 -2.63 18.28
N LEU A 64 2.99 -3.47 19.04
CA LEU A 64 3.71 -3.01 20.24
C LEU A 64 4.83 -2.01 19.89
N LYS A 65 5.53 -2.23 18.77
CA LYS A 65 6.57 -1.31 18.30
C LYS A 65 5.99 0.06 17.91
N PHE A 66 4.87 0.08 17.17
CA PHE A 66 4.15 1.32 16.88
C PHE A 66 3.68 2.03 18.16
N ALA A 67 3.04 1.31 19.08
CA ALA A 67 2.56 1.88 20.34
C ALA A 67 3.69 2.49 21.20
N ASN A 68 4.92 2.03 21.02
CA ASN A 68 6.10 2.55 21.71
C ASN A 68 6.91 3.54 20.87
N SER A 69 6.52 3.81 19.64
CA SER A 69 7.19 4.80 18.79
C SER A 69 6.93 6.24 19.28
N PRO A 70 7.77 7.22 18.94
CA PRO A 70 7.58 8.62 19.34
C PRO A 70 6.22 9.20 18.92
N ALA A 71 5.66 8.73 17.79
CA ALA A 71 4.37 9.20 17.29
C ALA A 71 3.20 8.90 18.26
N TYR A 72 3.24 7.73 18.92
CA TYR A 72 2.16 7.26 19.80
C TYR A 72 2.54 7.26 21.27
N ASN A 73 3.83 7.43 21.60
CA ASN A 73 4.33 7.41 22.99
C ASN A 73 5.24 8.61 23.32
N PRO A 74 4.72 9.82 23.30
CA PRO A 74 5.50 11.02 23.61
C PRO A 74 6.04 11.04 25.05
N THR A 75 5.42 10.27 25.96
CA THR A 75 5.83 10.17 27.37
C THR A 75 6.89 9.10 27.61
N HIS A 76 7.29 8.34 26.60
CA HIS A 76 8.25 7.23 26.67
C HIS A 76 7.91 6.16 27.73
N THR A 77 6.62 6.02 28.09
CA THR A 77 6.16 4.96 29.02
C THR A 77 5.96 3.66 28.23
N PRO A 78 6.80 2.62 28.45
CA PRO A 78 6.74 1.39 27.65
C PRO A 78 5.41 0.65 27.81
N ILE A 79 4.90 0.11 26.70
CA ILE A 79 3.74 -0.80 26.66
C ILE A 79 4.20 -2.16 26.19
N GLY A 80 3.86 -3.21 26.97
CA GLY A 80 4.08 -4.61 26.61
C GLY A 80 2.80 -5.42 26.41
N GLU A 81 1.62 -4.79 26.54
CA GLU A 81 0.33 -5.46 26.43
C GLU A 81 -0.42 -5.00 25.17
N LEU A 82 -0.91 -5.96 24.36
CA LEU A 82 -1.59 -5.67 23.10
C LEU A 82 -2.84 -4.79 23.31
N SER A 83 -3.65 -5.06 24.34
CA SER A 83 -4.85 -4.26 24.63
C SER A 83 -4.53 -2.80 24.94
N LYS A 84 -3.44 -2.55 25.69
CA LYS A 84 -2.95 -1.19 25.97
C LYS A 84 -2.38 -0.53 24.71
N ALA A 85 -1.72 -1.31 23.86
CA ALA A 85 -1.21 -0.82 22.56
C ALA A 85 -2.36 -0.39 21.66
N ILE A 86 -3.40 -1.21 21.52
CA ILE A 86 -4.60 -0.87 20.73
C ILE A 86 -5.31 0.36 21.29
N ALA A 87 -5.44 0.46 22.62
CA ALA A 87 -6.07 1.62 23.25
C ALA A 87 -5.26 2.92 23.01
N ARG A 88 -3.92 2.83 22.91
CA ARG A 88 -3.05 3.98 22.62
C ARG A 88 -3.08 4.39 21.15
N ILE A 89 -2.97 3.44 20.25
CA ILE A 89 -2.93 3.68 18.80
C ILE A 89 -4.35 4.02 18.27
N GLY A 90 -5.36 3.39 18.83
CA GLY A 90 -6.74 3.38 18.34
C GLY A 90 -7.02 2.17 17.45
N SER A 91 -8.28 1.71 17.44
CA SER A 91 -8.67 0.47 16.73
C SER A 91 -8.49 0.60 15.21
N ARG A 92 -8.83 1.74 14.62
CA ARG A 92 -8.69 1.97 13.17
C ARG A 92 -7.24 1.88 12.72
N GLU A 93 -6.37 2.67 13.33
CA GLU A 93 -4.96 2.70 12.99
C GLU A 93 -4.30 1.34 13.25
N THR A 94 -4.70 0.66 14.32
CA THR A 94 -4.27 -0.72 14.58
C THR A 94 -4.70 -1.66 13.45
N ALA A 95 -5.92 -1.50 12.92
CA ALA A 95 -6.42 -2.30 11.80
C ALA A 95 -5.62 -2.01 10.51
N HIS A 96 -5.28 -0.75 10.22
CA HIS A 96 -4.44 -0.36 9.08
C HIS A 96 -3.06 -0.99 9.16
N ILE A 97 -2.41 -0.90 10.32
CA ILE A 97 -1.10 -1.54 10.57
C ILE A 97 -1.21 -3.06 10.39
N ALA A 98 -2.24 -3.69 10.98
CA ALA A 98 -2.44 -5.14 10.90
C ALA A 98 -2.74 -5.59 9.45
N THR A 99 -3.49 -4.81 8.68
CA THR A 99 -3.76 -5.04 7.26
C THR A 99 -2.46 -5.03 6.46
N THR A 100 -1.65 -3.98 6.63
CA THR A 100 -0.34 -3.86 5.96
C THR A 100 0.58 -5.02 6.32
N MET A 101 0.67 -5.37 7.61
CA MET A 101 1.49 -6.49 8.06
C MET A 101 1.02 -7.84 7.50
N SER A 102 -0.29 -8.04 7.36
CA SER A 102 -0.82 -9.28 6.81
C SER A 102 -0.48 -9.44 5.32
N LEU A 103 -0.46 -8.36 4.55
CA LEU A 103 0.01 -8.37 3.17
C LEU A 103 1.53 -8.58 3.10
N MET A 104 2.30 -7.82 3.87
CA MET A 104 3.76 -7.89 3.87
C MET A 104 4.29 -9.30 4.22
N TYR A 105 3.69 -9.97 5.18
CA TYR A 105 4.12 -11.32 5.60
C TYR A 105 3.38 -12.44 4.87
N GLY A 106 2.22 -12.15 4.29
CA GLY A 106 1.43 -13.13 3.55
C GLY A 106 1.81 -13.26 2.07
N MET A 107 2.40 -12.21 1.50
CA MET A 107 2.89 -12.22 0.12
C MET A 107 4.39 -12.46 0.10
N ILE A 108 4.80 -13.62 -0.40
CA ILE A 108 6.21 -13.98 -0.51
C ILE A 108 6.77 -13.35 -1.79
N LEU A 109 7.48 -12.23 -1.65
CA LEU A 109 8.18 -11.59 -2.76
C LEU A 109 9.57 -12.22 -2.93
N PRO A 110 9.99 -12.56 -4.14
CA PRO A 110 11.31 -13.12 -4.42
C PRO A 110 12.38 -12.03 -4.44
N THR A 111 12.60 -11.37 -3.31
CA THR A 111 13.57 -10.29 -3.16
C THR A 111 14.11 -10.22 -1.73
N GLY A 112 15.18 -9.46 -1.53
CA GLY A 112 15.76 -9.27 -0.19
C GLY A 112 14.80 -8.57 0.79
N MET A 113 14.90 -8.93 2.08
CA MET A 113 14.03 -8.38 3.14
C MET A 113 14.06 -6.84 3.23
N ALA A 114 15.16 -6.21 2.83
CA ALA A 114 15.25 -4.75 2.83
C ALA A 114 14.30 -4.14 1.79
N ASN A 115 14.31 -4.67 0.57
CA ASN A 115 13.44 -4.21 -0.52
C ASN A 115 11.96 -4.44 -0.20
N ILE A 116 11.61 -5.59 0.41
CA ILE A 116 10.25 -5.87 0.87
C ILE A 116 9.79 -4.83 1.90
N ARG A 117 10.64 -4.49 2.87
CA ARG A 117 10.29 -3.48 3.89
C ARG A 117 10.12 -2.10 3.29
N SER A 118 11.01 -1.66 2.40
CA SER A 118 10.90 -0.37 1.72
C SER A 118 9.64 -0.30 0.87
N PHE A 119 9.34 -1.35 0.10
CA PHE A 119 8.12 -1.45 -0.70
C PHE A 119 6.85 -1.24 0.14
N TRP A 120 6.71 -2.01 1.24
CA TRP A 120 5.53 -1.92 2.09
C TRP A 120 5.51 -0.66 2.97
N ALA A 121 6.68 -0.11 3.33
CA ALA A 121 6.77 1.17 4.01
C ALA A 121 6.27 2.31 3.12
N HIS A 122 6.70 2.34 1.84
CA HIS A 122 6.18 3.28 0.86
C HIS A 122 4.66 3.13 0.68
N ALA A 123 4.17 1.92 0.46
CA ALA A 123 2.74 1.65 0.30
C ALA A 123 1.91 2.10 1.52
N PHE A 124 2.41 1.85 2.74
CA PHE A 124 1.76 2.32 3.97
C PHE A 124 1.81 3.85 4.10
N GLY A 125 2.92 4.48 3.70
CA GLY A 125 3.05 5.93 3.67
C GLY A 125 2.03 6.57 2.74
N VAL A 126 1.95 6.09 1.49
CA VAL A 126 0.97 6.55 0.50
C VAL A 126 -0.46 6.35 1.00
N ALA A 127 -0.76 5.18 1.60
CA ALA A 127 -2.08 4.90 2.18
C ALA A 127 -2.47 5.90 3.28
N THR A 128 -1.53 6.22 4.17
CA THR A 128 -1.74 7.19 5.26
C THR A 128 -2.02 8.59 4.72
N VAL A 129 -1.28 9.03 3.70
CA VAL A 129 -1.52 10.33 3.05
C VAL A 129 -2.85 10.32 2.29
N CYS A 130 -3.18 9.26 1.56
CA CYS A 130 -4.47 9.10 0.89
C CYS A 130 -5.64 9.27 1.87
N GLU A 131 -5.61 8.56 2.99
CA GLU A 131 -6.64 8.67 4.03
C GLU A 131 -6.72 10.10 4.60
N HIS A 132 -5.56 10.72 4.87
CA HIS A 132 -5.50 12.08 5.37
C HIS A 132 -6.16 13.07 4.40
N LEU A 133 -5.83 13.01 3.12
CA LEU A 133 -6.41 13.87 2.08
C LEU A 133 -7.92 13.62 1.93
N ALA A 134 -8.35 12.35 1.94
CA ALA A 134 -9.78 12.00 1.89
C ALA A 134 -10.56 12.58 3.07
N ARG A 135 -10.00 12.58 4.28
CA ARG A 135 -10.59 13.20 5.47
C ARG A 135 -10.73 14.71 5.34
N LEU A 136 -9.77 15.39 4.72
CA LEU A 136 -9.83 16.83 4.51
C LEU A 136 -10.91 17.22 3.51
N VAL A 137 -11.10 16.42 2.45
CA VAL A 137 -12.08 16.71 1.38
C VAL A 137 -13.49 16.24 1.75
N HIS A 138 -13.61 15.05 2.35
CA HIS A 138 -14.89 14.42 2.72
C HIS A 138 -14.92 14.02 4.21
N PRO A 139 -14.91 14.99 5.14
CA PRO A 139 -14.71 14.72 6.58
C PRO A 139 -15.76 13.78 7.22
N ALA A 140 -16.97 13.71 6.67
CA ALA A 140 -18.05 12.89 7.20
C ALA A 140 -18.15 11.48 6.57
N GLU A 141 -17.37 11.20 5.53
CA GLU A 141 -17.52 10.00 4.72
C GLU A 141 -16.49 8.92 5.09
N GLN A 142 -16.71 8.23 6.20
CA GLN A 142 -15.83 7.16 6.71
C GLN A 142 -15.44 6.15 5.62
N GLN A 143 -16.41 5.69 4.81
CA GLN A 143 -16.15 4.70 3.76
C GLN A 143 -15.19 5.23 2.69
N CYS A 144 -15.24 6.53 2.39
CA CYS A 144 -14.30 7.18 1.48
C CYS A 144 -12.87 7.12 2.05
N HIS A 145 -12.70 7.36 3.36
CA HIS A 145 -11.41 7.31 4.03
C HIS A 145 -10.78 5.90 3.96
N GLU A 146 -11.57 4.86 4.27
CA GLU A 146 -11.12 3.46 4.20
C GLU A 146 -10.73 3.06 2.77
N ARG A 147 -11.51 3.47 1.77
CA ARG A 147 -11.20 3.21 0.36
C ARG A 147 -9.96 3.95 -0.11
N ALA A 148 -9.76 5.19 0.34
CA ALA A 148 -8.55 5.95 0.04
C ALA A 148 -7.31 5.28 0.64
N PHE A 149 -7.38 4.83 1.90
CA PHE A 149 -6.32 4.05 2.52
C PHE A 149 -6.00 2.78 1.72
N MET A 150 -7.02 1.99 1.37
CA MET A 150 -6.84 0.76 0.60
C MET A 150 -6.26 1.02 -0.79
N THR A 151 -6.70 2.08 -1.47
CA THR A 151 -6.15 2.47 -2.77
C THR A 151 -4.65 2.79 -2.65
N GLY A 152 -4.27 3.60 -1.67
CA GLY A 152 -2.87 3.94 -1.43
C GLY A 152 -2.03 2.73 -1.02
N LEU A 153 -2.58 1.80 -0.22
CA LEU A 153 -1.86 0.58 0.19
C LEU A 153 -1.60 -0.36 -0.99
N LEU A 154 -2.49 -0.39 -1.96
CA LEU A 154 -2.46 -1.34 -3.07
C LEU A 154 -2.02 -0.70 -4.40
N HIS A 155 -1.70 0.60 -4.44
CA HIS A 155 -1.41 1.31 -5.70
C HIS A 155 -0.31 0.63 -6.52
N ASP A 156 0.72 0.16 -5.87
CA ASP A 156 1.90 -0.50 -6.46
C ASP A 156 1.83 -2.04 -6.45
N ILE A 157 0.67 -2.63 -6.12
CA ILE A 157 0.55 -4.10 -5.99
C ILE A 157 0.91 -4.86 -7.27
N GLY A 158 0.80 -4.22 -8.42
CA GLY A 158 1.24 -4.79 -9.70
C GLY A 158 2.75 -5.04 -9.78
N ARG A 159 3.58 -4.26 -9.08
CA ARG A 159 5.02 -4.53 -8.94
C ARG A 159 5.26 -5.84 -8.20
N ALA A 160 4.49 -6.09 -7.15
CA ALA A 160 4.53 -7.37 -6.46
C ALA A 160 4.07 -8.51 -7.39
N ALA A 161 3.03 -8.30 -8.19
CA ALA A 161 2.57 -9.28 -9.18
C ALA A 161 3.65 -9.59 -10.23
N PHE A 162 4.37 -8.60 -10.76
CA PHE A 162 5.51 -8.83 -11.64
C PHE A 162 6.57 -9.69 -10.97
N GLY A 163 7.02 -9.32 -9.77
CA GLY A 163 8.06 -10.06 -9.05
C GLY A 163 7.66 -11.50 -8.71
N MET A 164 6.40 -11.76 -8.44
CA MET A 164 5.93 -13.09 -8.06
C MET A 164 5.60 -14.00 -9.24
N ARG A 165 5.23 -13.44 -10.41
CA ARG A 165 4.59 -14.20 -11.48
C ARG A 165 5.24 -14.08 -12.85
N VAL A 166 5.81 -12.92 -13.14
CA VAL A 166 6.34 -12.64 -14.48
C VAL A 166 7.86 -12.74 -14.49
N ASP A 167 8.50 -12.05 -13.56
CA ASP A 167 9.96 -11.98 -13.50
C ASP A 167 10.43 -11.96 -12.03
N PHE A 168 10.88 -13.08 -11.53
CA PHE A 168 11.40 -13.21 -10.15
C PHE A 168 12.58 -12.27 -9.84
N SER A 169 13.23 -11.71 -10.86
CA SER A 169 14.31 -10.72 -10.70
C SER A 169 13.82 -9.28 -10.76
N TYR A 170 12.50 -9.03 -10.86
CA TYR A 170 11.93 -7.69 -11.04
C TYR A 170 12.51 -6.66 -10.07
N PHE A 171 12.54 -6.96 -8.77
CA PHE A 171 13.05 -6.06 -7.74
C PHE A 171 14.58 -5.95 -7.68
N GLU A 172 15.31 -6.85 -8.32
CA GLU A 172 16.78 -6.84 -8.42
C GLU A 172 17.27 -6.11 -9.65
N ARG A 173 16.37 -5.86 -10.62
CA ARG A 173 16.66 -5.08 -11.83
C ARG A 173 16.62 -3.58 -11.54
N GLU A 174 16.91 -2.78 -12.56
CA GLU A 174 16.78 -1.32 -12.53
C GLU A 174 15.36 -0.88 -12.12
N SER A 175 14.32 -1.64 -12.48
CA SER A 175 12.92 -1.42 -12.07
C SER A 175 12.74 -1.36 -10.56
N GLY A 176 13.54 -2.07 -9.79
CA GLY A 176 13.48 -2.01 -8.32
C GLY A 176 13.86 -0.66 -7.72
N HIS A 177 14.57 0.17 -8.48
CA HIS A 177 15.08 1.49 -8.06
C HIS A 177 14.48 2.65 -8.85
N MET A 178 13.57 2.37 -9.81
CA MET A 178 12.88 3.39 -10.60
C MET A 178 11.53 3.74 -9.99
N HIS A 179 11.10 4.99 -10.21
CA HIS A 179 9.79 5.50 -9.79
C HIS A 179 9.16 6.34 -10.91
N GLY A 180 7.83 6.49 -10.86
CA GLY A 180 7.08 7.35 -11.77
C GLY A 180 7.26 7.00 -13.25
N GLU A 181 7.27 7.99 -14.10
CA GLU A 181 7.31 7.85 -15.56
C GLU A 181 8.48 7.00 -16.11
N PRO A 182 9.72 7.07 -15.59
CA PRO A 182 10.79 6.18 -16.01
C PRO A 182 10.48 4.70 -15.77
N LEU A 183 9.86 4.36 -14.63
CA LEU A 183 9.46 2.99 -14.31
C LEU A 183 8.36 2.51 -15.27
N ILE A 184 7.33 3.32 -15.49
CA ILE A 184 6.22 3.00 -16.40
C ILE A 184 6.75 2.65 -17.80
N ARG A 185 7.60 3.52 -18.35
CA ARG A 185 8.21 3.29 -19.68
C ARG A 185 9.08 2.04 -19.74
N PHE A 186 9.82 1.77 -18.67
CA PHE A 186 10.62 0.55 -18.57
C PHE A 186 9.70 -0.69 -18.60
N GLU A 187 8.66 -0.70 -17.79
CA GLU A 187 7.72 -1.82 -17.69
C GLU A 187 6.98 -2.06 -19.00
N GLU A 188 6.46 -1.01 -19.63
CA GLU A 188 5.77 -1.11 -20.92
C GLU A 188 6.72 -1.63 -22.03
N ALA A 189 7.96 -1.16 -22.04
CA ALA A 189 8.94 -1.62 -23.01
C ALA A 189 9.39 -3.06 -22.77
N TYR A 190 9.45 -3.52 -21.51
CA TYR A 190 10.00 -4.80 -21.14
C TYR A 190 8.93 -5.89 -20.99
N TYR A 191 7.76 -5.56 -20.42
CA TYR A 191 6.66 -6.48 -20.13
C TYR A 191 5.40 -6.25 -20.98
N GLY A 192 5.37 -5.19 -21.79
CA GLY A 192 4.22 -4.82 -22.61
C GLY A 192 3.05 -4.21 -21.84
N VAL A 193 3.13 -4.14 -20.52
CA VAL A 193 2.17 -3.52 -19.59
C VAL A 193 2.94 -2.90 -18.42
N ASN A 194 2.36 -1.90 -17.76
CA ASN A 194 2.92 -1.31 -16.56
C ASN A 194 2.28 -1.87 -15.28
N HIS A 195 2.86 -1.55 -14.11
CA HIS A 195 2.39 -2.06 -12.84
C HIS A 195 0.99 -1.55 -12.45
N ALA A 196 0.58 -0.37 -12.89
CA ALA A 196 -0.76 0.14 -12.61
C ALA A 196 -1.83 -0.74 -13.30
N GLU A 197 -1.61 -1.10 -14.58
CA GLU A 197 -2.48 -2.02 -15.28
C GLU A 197 -2.45 -3.43 -14.68
N ALA A 198 -1.25 -3.94 -14.36
CA ALA A 198 -1.09 -5.24 -13.72
C ALA A 198 -1.81 -5.31 -12.36
N GLY A 199 -1.68 -4.26 -11.54
CA GLY A 199 -2.37 -4.12 -10.27
C GLY A 199 -3.87 -4.08 -10.40
N MET A 200 -4.40 -3.30 -11.36
CA MET A 200 -5.82 -3.25 -11.67
C MET A 200 -6.36 -4.66 -12.01
N GLN A 201 -5.66 -5.41 -12.86
CA GLN A 201 -6.10 -6.76 -13.24
C GLN A 201 -6.08 -7.71 -12.04
N LEU A 202 -5.04 -7.65 -11.19
CA LEU A 202 -4.94 -8.47 -10.00
C LEU A 202 -6.08 -8.18 -9.01
N LEU A 203 -6.37 -6.91 -8.76
CA LEU A 203 -7.45 -6.51 -7.85
C LEU A 203 -8.83 -6.90 -8.36
N ARG A 204 -9.06 -6.89 -9.69
CA ARG A 204 -10.28 -7.44 -10.30
C ARG A 204 -10.42 -8.94 -10.02
N LEU A 205 -9.35 -9.70 -10.16
CA LEU A 205 -9.34 -11.14 -9.87
C LEU A 205 -9.60 -11.42 -8.38
N TRP A 206 -9.16 -10.54 -7.50
CA TRP A 206 -9.44 -10.61 -6.06
C TRP A 206 -10.81 -10.03 -5.66
N LEU A 207 -11.65 -9.66 -6.64
CA LEU A 207 -12.99 -9.11 -6.42
C LEU A 207 -13.03 -7.84 -5.56
N PHE A 208 -12.02 -6.98 -5.70
CA PHE A 208 -12.05 -5.66 -5.07
C PHE A 208 -13.13 -4.77 -5.71
N PRO A 209 -13.64 -3.75 -4.98
CA PRO A 209 -14.58 -2.77 -5.52
C PRO A 209 -14.03 -2.03 -6.74
N ASP A 210 -14.92 -1.73 -7.69
CA ASP A 210 -14.58 -1.13 -8.98
C ASP A 210 -13.84 0.19 -8.85
N ASP A 211 -14.19 1.01 -7.86
CA ASP A 211 -13.56 2.28 -7.60
C ASP A 211 -12.10 2.15 -7.11
N ILE A 212 -11.78 1.10 -6.35
CA ILE A 212 -10.42 0.83 -5.87
C ILE A 212 -9.54 0.33 -7.02
N PHE A 213 -9.96 -0.71 -7.76
CA PHE A 213 -9.10 -1.22 -8.83
C PHE A 213 -8.96 -0.25 -9.99
N THR A 214 -9.99 0.56 -10.28
CA THR A 214 -9.89 1.64 -11.27
C THR A 214 -8.89 2.69 -10.83
N ALA A 215 -8.97 3.11 -9.56
CA ALA A 215 -8.03 4.09 -9.03
C ALA A 215 -6.58 3.59 -9.03
N VAL A 216 -6.36 2.30 -8.74
CA VAL A 216 -5.03 1.69 -8.86
C VAL A 216 -4.54 1.68 -10.31
N GLY A 217 -5.43 1.37 -11.28
CA GLY A 217 -5.07 1.42 -12.70
C GLY A 217 -4.70 2.82 -13.22
N GLU A 218 -5.26 3.86 -12.60
CA GLU A 218 -5.16 5.25 -13.04
C GLU A 218 -4.27 6.12 -12.14
N HIS A 219 -3.58 5.54 -11.15
CA HIS A 219 -2.85 6.32 -10.13
C HIS A 219 -1.64 7.11 -10.67
N HIS A 220 -1.25 6.89 -11.91
CA HIS A 220 -0.23 7.69 -12.62
C HIS A 220 -0.83 8.70 -13.60
N ASN A 221 -2.15 8.75 -13.75
CA ASN A 221 -2.84 9.70 -14.63
C ASN A 221 -3.27 10.95 -13.86
N PRO A 222 -2.57 12.10 -14.01
CA PRO A 222 -2.90 13.33 -13.28
C PRO A 222 -4.26 13.92 -13.68
N ASP A 223 -4.74 13.60 -14.88
CA ASP A 223 -5.99 14.13 -15.44
C ASP A 223 -7.19 13.17 -15.20
N CYS A 224 -7.00 12.09 -14.45
CA CYS A 224 -8.07 11.14 -14.17
C CYS A 224 -9.19 11.83 -13.34
N PRO A 225 -10.46 11.77 -13.78
CA PRO A 225 -11.57 12.37 -13.04
C PRO A 225 -11.93 11.59 -11.76
N HIS A 226 -11.41 10.39 -11.59
CA HIS A 226 -11.72 9.51 -10.48
C HIS A 226 -11.06 10.02 -9.18
N PHE A 227 -11.87 10.33 -8.17
CA PHE A 227 -11.41 10.95 -6.92
C PHE A 227 -10.28 10.16 -6.22
N LEU A 228 -10.44 8.84 -6.06
CA LEU A 228 -9.43 8.00 -5.41
C LEU A 228 -8.12 7.92 -6.21
N ALA A 229 -8.19 7.97 -7.55
CA ALA A 229 -7.00 8.00 -8.39
C ALA A 229 -6.22 9.31 -8.23
N ARG A 230 -6.92 10.45 -8.22
CA ARG A 230 -6.30 11.78 -7.99
C ARG A 230 -5.65 11.88 -6.61
N ILE A 231 -6.35 11.41 -5.57
CA ILE A 231 -5.77 11.35 -4.21
C ILE A 231 -4.51 10.48 -4.22
N CYS A 232 -4.56 9.30 -4.84
CA CYS A 232 -3.43 8.38 -4.89
C CYS A 232 -2.25 8.98 -5.67
N TYR A 233 -2.50 9.62 -6.80
CA TYR A 233 -1.47 10.34 -7.56
C TYR A 233 -0.73 11.37 -6.71
N GLN A 234 -1.49 12.24 -6.00
CA GLN A 234 -0.90 13.27 -5.15
C GLN A 234 -0.16 12.70 -3.94
N ALA A 235 -0.75 11.69 -3.29
CA ALA A 235 -0.14 11.05 -2.14
C ALA A 235 1.17 10.33 -2.50
N ASN A 236 1.21 9.66 -3.65
CA ASN A 236 2.40 9.00 -4.17
C ASN A 236 3.51 10.02 -4.48
N ALA A 237 3.19 11.10 -5.20
CA ALA A 237 4.13 12.19 -5.46
C ALA A 237 4.65 12.81 -4.15
N PHE A 238 3.76 13.11 -3.20
CA PHE A 238 4.11 13.66 -1.90
C PHE A 238 5.09 12.73 -1.14
N CYS A 239 4.81 11.44 -1.09
CA CYS A 239 5.68 10.49 -0.39
C CYS A 239 7.05 10.37 -1.07
N ASN A 240 7.10 10.35 -2.40
CA ASN A 240 8.37 10.31 -3.14
C ASN A 240 9.24 11.55 -2.90
N ASP A 241 8.61 12.73 -2.76
CA ASP A 241 9.32 14.01 -2.61
C ASP A 241 9.72 14.32 -1.15
N HIS A 242 8.92 13.89 -0.17
CA HIS A 242 9.01 14.39 1.20
C HIS A 242 9.20 13.30 2.28
N VAL A 243 9.04 12.02 1.94
CA VAL A 243 9.25 10.91 2.87
C VAL A 243 10.55 10.18 2.54
N PRO A 244 11.56 10.17 3.43
CA PRO A 244 12.82 9.49 3.15
C PRO A 244 12.62 8.00 2.86
N GLU A 245 13.21 7.50 1.78
CA GLU A 245 13.05 6.12 1.27
C GLU A 245 13.33 5.02 2.31
N HIS A 246 14.21 5.30 3.28
CA HIS A 246 14.60 4.34 4.31
C HIS A 246 13.86 4.53 5.64
N THR A 247 12.77 5.31 5.65
CA THR A 247 11.97 5.48 6.86
C THR A 247 11.36 4.15 7.28
N GLY A 248 11.66 3.72 8.51
CA GLY A 248 11.03 2.52 9.06
C GLY A 248 9.53 2.69 9.19
N ILE A 249 8.76 1.66 8.87
CA ILE A 249 7.30 1.72 8.83
C ILE A 249 6.67 2.27 10.13
N GLU A 250 7.28 2.00 11.29
CA GLU A 250 6.84 2.50 12.60
C GLU A 250 7.13 3.99 12.83
N ALA A 251 8.05 4.57 12.08
CA ALA A 251 8.37 5.98 12.13
C ALA A 251 7.54 6.82 11.15
N LEU A 252 6.93 6.19 10.14
CA LEU A 252 6.17 6.87 9.09
C LEU A 252 5.09 7.82 9.61
N PRO A 253 4.25 7.47 10.61
CA PRO A 253 3.21 8.38 11.07
C PRO A 253 3.76 9.73 11.55
N ALA A 254 4.87 9.74 12.30
CA ALA A 254 5.50 10.98 12.75
C ALA A 254 6.16 11.73 11.58
N THR A 255 6.86 11.01 10.70
CA THR A 255 7.53 11.59 9.52
C THR A 255 6.52 12.23 8.58
N ILE A 256 5.40 11.55 8.27
CA ILE A 256 4.33 12.05 7.42
C ILE A 256 3.65 13.27 8.06
N ALA A 257 3.32 13.21 9.35
CA ALA A 257 2.71 14.34 10.05
C ALA A 257 3.59 15.60 9.98
N GLN A 258 4.90 15.44 10.17
CA GLN A 258 5.85 16.55 10.03
C GLN A 258 5.95 17.03 8.58
N ALA A 259 6.07 16.12 7.61
CA ALA A 259 6.15 16.47 6.20
C ALA A 259 4.90 17.24 5.72
N LEU A 260 3.69 16.81 6.12
CA LEU A 260 2.43 17.49 5.78
C LEU A 260 2.33 18.87 6.44
N ALA A 261 2.91 19.07 7.62
CA ALA A 261 2.96 20.37 8.28
C ALA A 261 3.91 21.34 7.54
N ASP A 262 5.05 20.83 7.06
CA ASP A 262 6.07 21.62 6.36
C ASP A 262 5.70 21.87 4.88
N HIS A 263 4.98 20.97 4.26
CA HIS A 263 4.61 20.95 2.83
C HIS A 263 3.12 20.61 2.67
N PRO A 264 2.20 21.55 2.91
CA PRO A 264 0.76 21.29 2.77
C PRO A 264 0.38 20.99 1.33
N VAL A 265 -0.42 19.91 1.13
CA VAL A 265 -0.92 19.52 -0.19
C VAL A 265 -2.00 20.49 -0.66
N ASP A 266 -1.95 20.87 -1.93
CA ASP A 266 -2.99 21.69 -2.55
C ASP A 266 -4.24 20.85 -2.82
N LEU A 267 -5.30 21.10 -2.05
CA LEU A 267 -6.58 20.41 -2.16
C LEU A 267 -7.44 20.87 -3.33
N SER A 268 -7.12 21.99 -3.98
CA SER A 268 -7.95 22.55 -5.07
C SER A 268 -8.09 21.57 -6.24
N THR A 269 -7.05 20.79 -6.50
CA THR A 269 -7.05 19.76 -7.56
C THR A 269 -7.86 18.51 -7.20
N LEU A 270 -8.22 18.33 -5.93
CA LEU A 270 -9.01 17.17 -5.46
C LEU A 270 -10.52 17.49 -5.41
N THR A 271 -10.90 18.74 -5.33
CA THR A 271 -12.30 19.19 -5.19
C THR A 271 -12.98 19.60 -6.51
N ALA A 272 -12.22 19.58 -7.61
CA ALA A 272 -12.69 20.00 -8.94
C ALA A 272 -13.51 18.92 -9.67
#